data_48cd8fa4755ae930c2fdbf85801cd85b
#
_entry.id   48cd8fa4755ae930c2fdbf85801cd85b
#
_cell.length_a   1.000
_cell.length_b   1.000
_cell.length_c   1.000
_cell.angle_alpha   90.00
_cell.angle_beta   90.00
_cell.angle_gamma   90.00
#
_symmetry.space_group_name_H-M   'P 1'
#
loop_
_entity.id
_entity.type
_entity.pdbx_description
1 polymer ?
#
loop_
_entity_poly.entity_id
_entity_poly.type
_entity_poly.pdbx_seq_one_letter_code
_entity_poly.pdbx_strand_id
1 'polypeptide(L)'
;MIEIQNLYKRYHGPHGGGWVLKDINLTIPDGVSVGVVGRNGAGKSTLLRLIGGMDAPDRGRVIRKGRVSWPIGLAGGFKGSMTGRQNVKFVARVHGIKKSLHKLIQEVQDFAEIGKAFDDPVNTYSSGMRARLAFGLSLAFDFDIYISDEATAVGDRAFKAKAREAFQQRVDHASLIMVSHGEGTLKQMCQAGIFIDQGQAHWFDRIDDAIEAYHRATGLITDVADEDDDDYEAPLPTDPSSIDEQMKALRRESAQIHKQQIIAEYRQESATDEAVIAEIQRERKELRDKRLSVRHRFRSLKQHKREIEQKTSSQ
;
A
#
# COMPACT_ATOMS: atom_id res chain seq x y z
N MET A 1 -11.93 -2.58 16.64
CA MET A 1 -12.37 -1.20 16.31
C MET A 1 -11.29 -0.20 16.69
N ILE A 2 -10.97 0.74 15.81
CA ILE A 2 -10.07 1.86 16.07
C ILE A 2 -10.86 3.15 15.88
N GLU A 3 -10.77 4.06 16.84
CA GLU A 3 -11.42 5.37 16.80
C GLU A 3 -10.35 6.46 16.91
N ILE A 4 -10.34 7.37 15.95
CA ILE A 4 -9.43 8.51 15.88
C ILE A 4 -10.25 9.77 16.09
N GLN A 5 -9.87 10.59 17.08
CA GLN A 5 -10.62 11.77 17.48
C GLN A 5 -9.71 13.00 17.47
N ASN A 6 -10.07 13.99 16.64
CA ASN A 6 -9.43 15.31 16.51
C ASN A 6 -7.89 15.21 16.44
N LEU A 7 -7.38 14.27 15.63
CA LEU A 7 -5.97 13.95 15.58
C LEU A 7 -5.21 14.95 14.71
N TYR A 8 -4.17 15.52 15.29
CA TYR A 8 -3.18 16.35 14.60
C TYR A 8 -1.78 15.80 14.82
N LYS A 9 -0.97 15.79 13.78
CA LYS A 9 0.45 15.41 13.86
C LYS A 9 1.32 16.32 13.01
N ARG A 10 2.46 16.73 13.57
CA ARG A 10 3.54 17.44 12.87
C ARG A 10 4.90 16.91 13.31
N TYR A 11 5.89 17.15 12.49
CA TYR A 11 7.29 16.91 12.85
C TYR A 11 8.04 18.23 12.82
N HIS A 12 8.83 18.50 13.85
CA HIS A 12 9.64 19.68 13.95
C HIS A 12 10.95 19.45 13.17
N GLY A 13 11.17 20.21 12.11
CA GLY A 13 12.43 20.24 11.36
C GLY A 13 13.11 21.60 11.48
N PRO A 14 14.37 21.74 11.00
CA PRO A 14 15.11 23.01 11.03
C PRO A 14 14.40 24.17 10.34
N HIS A 15 13.49 23.89 9.40
CA HIS A 15 12.76 24.90 8.61
C HIS A 15 11.31 25.10 9.05
N GLY A 16 10.94 24.67 10.27
CA GLY A 16 9.56 24.66 10.73
C GLY A 16 8.75 23.52 10.10
N GLY A 17 7.83 22.93 10.85
CA GLY A 17 7.02 21.82 10.36
C GLY A 17 5.55 22.21 10.23
N GLY A 18 4.99 22.13 9.03
CA GLY A 18 3.53 22.14 8.86
C GLY A 18 2.89 20.88 9.44
N TRP A 19 1.58 20.93 9.62
CA TRP A 19 0.83 19.74 10.02
C TRP A 19 0.87 18.69 8.90
N VAL A 20 1.34 17.48 9.23
CA VAL A 20 1.33 16.33 8.34
C VAL A 20 -0.07 15.70 8.33
N LEU A 21 -0.72 15.65 9.49
CA LEU A 21 -2.12 15.24 9.63
C LEU A 21 -2.87 16.34 10.38
N LYS A 22 -4.11 16.63 9.94
CA LYS A 22 -4.92 17.73 10.41
C LYS A 22 -6.35 17.26 10.66
N ASP A 23 -6.81 17.38 11.88
CA ASP A 23 -8.19 17.13 12.29
C ASP A 23 -8.76 15.81 11.77
N ILE A 24 -7.99 14.73 11.93
CA ILE A 24 -8.46 13.42 11.50
C ILE A 24 -9.48 12.90 12.51
N ASN A 25 -10.68 12.61 12.00
CA ASN A 25 -11.78 11.99 12.71
C ASN A 25 -12.25 10.77 11.92
N LEU A 26 -11.94 9.57 12.39
CA LEU A 26 -12.21 8.31 11.68
C LEU A 26 -12.60 7.20 12.66
N THR A 27 -13.49 6.33 12.24
CA THR A 27 -13.77 5.06 12.91
C THR A 27 -13.53 3.91 11.95
N ILE A 28 -12.61 3.02 12.31
CA ILE A 28 -12.36 1.77 11.59
C ILE A 28 -13.10 0.66 12.31
N PRO A 29 -14.13 0.05 11.70
CA PRO A 29 -14.92 -1.01 12.31
C PRO A 29 -14.11 -2.27 12.62
N ASP A 30 -14.59 -3.12 13.51
CA ASP A 30 -14.00 -4.44 13.73
C ASP A 30 -14.25 -5.34 12.51
N GLY A 31 -13.28 -6.18 12.19
CA GLY A 31 -13.39 -7.17 11.13
C GLY A 31 -13.20 -6.60 9.70
N VAL A 32 -13.04 -5.29 9.55
CA VAL A 32 -12.85 -4.65 8.24
C VAL A 32 -11.38 -4.45 7.94
N SER A 33 -10.93 -4.94 6.78
CA SER A 33 -9.58 -4.64 6.25
C SER A 33 -9.62 -3.39 5.39
N VAL A 34 -8.64 -2.49 5.60
CA VAL A 34 -8.65 -1.11 5.09
C VAL A 34 -7.37 -0.81 4.31
N GLY A 35 -7.54 -0.36 3.07
CA GLY A 35 -6.46 0.17 2.26
C GLY A 35 -6.30 1.68 2.46
N VAL A 36 -5.06 2.14 2.66
CA VAL A 36 -4.76 3.57 2.78
C VAL A 36 -4.11 4.06 1.49
N VAL A 37 -4.74 5.00 0.83
CA VAL A 37 -4.30 5.58 -0.45
C VAL A 37 -4.01 7.07 -0.30
N GLY A 38 -3.17 7.61 -1.16
CA GLY A 38 -2.79 9.02 -1.17
C GLY A 38 -1.39 9.23 -1.77
N ARG A 39 -1.06 10.48 -2.07
CA ARG A 39 0.25 10.86 -2.66
C ARG A 39 1.41 10.52 -1.72
N ASN A 40 2.63 10.44 -2.30
CA ASN A 40 3.84 10.35 -1.48
C ASN A 40 3.95 11.60 -0.60
N GLY A 41 4.28 11.42 0.68
CA GLY A 41 4.32 12.51 1.66
C GLY A 41 2.97 12.95 2.22
N ALA A 42 1.82 12.38 1.80
CA ALA A 42 0.50 12.75 2.30
C ALA A 42 0.24 12.42 3.78
N GLY A 43 1.11 11.61 4.42
CA GLY A 43 0.98 11.25 5.82
C GLY A 43 0.54 9.79 6.07
N LYS A 44 0.50 8.93 5.04
CA LYS A 44 0.08 7.52 5.16
C LYS A 44 0.86 6.76 6.24
N SER A 45 2.19 6.72 6.14
CA SER A 45 3.05 6.03 7.12
C SER A 45 2.97 6.68 8.51
N THR A 46 2.74 7.99 8.58
CA THR A 46 2.50 8.71 9.84
C THR A 46 1.22 8.21 10.50
N LEU A 47 0.11 8.12 9.74
CA LEU A 47 -1.16 7.60 10.24
C LEU A 47 -1.01 6.15 10.73
N LEU A 48 -0.32 5.28 9.97
CA LEU A 48 -0.08 3.89 10.38
C LEU A 48 0.73 3.80 11.68
N ARG A 49 1.77 4.63 11.87
CA ARG A 49 2.56 4.66 13.12
C ARG A 49 1.71 5.11 14.31
N LEU A 50 0.84 6.10 14.12
CA LEU A 50 -0.08 6.56 15.16
C LEU A 50 -1.11 5.50 15.51
N ILE A 51 -1.67 4.81 14.51
CA ILE A 51 -2.59 3.67 14.72
C ILE A 51 -1.86 2.52 15.42
N GLY A 52 -0.63 2.19 15.04
CA GLY A 52 0.18 1.15 15.65
C GLY A 52 0.74 1.50 17.05
N GLY A 53 0.54 2.74 17.53
CA GLY A 53 1.06 3.19 18.82
C GLY A 53 2.58 3.39 18.87
N MET A 54 3.23 3.47 17.71
CA MET A 54 4.67 3.75 17.59
C MET A 54 5.02 5.24 17.67
N ASP A 55 4.01 6.08 17.54
CA ASP A 55 4.11 7.52 17.68
C ASP A 55 2.87 8.04 18.43
N ALA A 56 2.98 9.22 19.03
CA ALA A 56 1.89 9.90 19.70
C ALA A 56 1.42 11.09 18.88
N PRO A 57 0.12 11.37 18.84
CA PRO A 57 -0.40 12.58 18.22
C PRO A 57 0.00 13.82 19.01
N ASP A 58 0.16 14.97 18.34
CA ASP A 58 0.38 16.26 19.01
C ASP A 58 -0.92 16.80 19.63
N ARG A 59 -2.09 16.45 19.02
CA ARG A 59 -3.43 16.72 19.56
C ARG A 59 -4.36 15.57 19.22
N GLY A 60 -5.42 15.44 20.01
CA GLY A 60 -6.41 14.37 19.84
C GLY A 60 -5.92 13.05 20.40
N ARG A 61 -6.56 11.96 19.97
CA ARG A 61 -6.24 10.61 20.47
C ARG A 61 -6.63 9.51 19.49
N VAL A 62 -5.95 8.36 19.66
CA VAL A 62 -6.29 7.10 18.98
C VAL A 62 -6.71 6.07 20.03
N ILE A 63 -7.97 5.66 19.99
CA ILE A 63 -8.56 4.65 20.86
C ILE A 63 -8.54 3.33 20.11
N ARG A 64 -7.94 2.28 20.72
CA ARG A 64 -7.83 0.94 20.15
C ARG A 64 -8.60 -0.04 21.00
N LYS A 65 -9.62 -0.66 20.40
CA LYS A 65 -10.30 -1.80 21.01
C LYS A 65 -9.74 -3.06 20.37
N GLY A 66 -8.76 -3.69 21.05
CA GLY A 66 -8.05 -4.85 20.53
C GLY A 66 -6.55 -4.60 20.38
N ARG A 67 -5.82 -5.67 20.08
CA ARG A 67 -4.37 -5.66 19.89
C ARG A 67 -4.05 -5.28 18.45
N VAL A 68 -3.39 -4.15 18.28
CA VAL A 68 -2.93 -3.65 16.97
C VAL A 68 -1.43 -3.91 16.84
N SER A 69 -1.00 -4.43 15.71
CA SER A 69 0.43 -4.63 15.45
C SER A 69 1.13 -3.28 15.20
N TRP A 70 2.45 -3.28 15.36
CA TRP A 70 3.28 -2.31 14.66
C TRP A 70 3.31 -2.63 13.16
N PRO A 71 3.70 -1.69 12.28
CA PRO A 71 3.86 -1.99 10.85
C PRO A 71 4.82 -3.15 10.62
N ILE A 72 4.34 -4.19 9.93
CA ILE A 72 5.08 -5.44 9.72
C ILE A 72 6.35 -5.17 8.91
N GLY A 73 7.45 -5.81 9.30
CA GLY A 73 8.75 -5.65 8.65
C GLY A 73 9.51 -4.38 9.07
N LEU A 74 8.91 -3.52 9.88
CA LEU A 74 9.61 -2.36 10.45
C LEU A 74 10.58 -2.82 11.55
N ALA A 75 11.87 -2.76 11.23
CA ALA A 75 12.96 -3.03 12.20
C ALA A 75 13.13 -1.90 13.24
N GLY A 76 12.19 -0.97 13.32
CA GLY A 76 12.28 0.30 14.08
C GLY A 76 12.22 0.18 15.60
N GLY A 77 12.42 -1.00 16.17
CA GLY A 77 12.47 -1.18 17.63
C GLY A 77 13.67 -1.99 18.08
N PHE A 78 14.54 -2.41 17.16
CA PHE A 78 15.71 -3.20 17.53
C PHE A 78 16.83 -2.33 18.09
N LYS A 79 17.35 -2.73 19.25
CA LYS A 79 18.58 -2.17 19.78
C LYS A 79 19.76 -2.85 19.10
N GLY A 80 20.51 -2.11 18.29
CA GLY A 80 21.60 -2.65 17.46
C GLY A 80 22.69 -3.37 18.26
N SER A 81 22.98 -2.94 19.48
CA SER A 81 23.96 -3.57 20.38
C SER A 81 23.48 -4.87 21.02
N MET A 82 22.20 -5.22 20.91
CA MET A 82 21.63 -6.48 21.40
C MET A 82 21.60 -7.51 20.27
N THR A 83 21.69 -8.78 20.63
CA THR A 83 21.54 -9.89 19.69
C THR A 83 20.09 -10.00 19.19
N GLY A 84 19.86 -10.72 18.10
CA GLY A 84 18.51 -11.03 17.63
C GLY A 84 17.67 -11.67 18.72
N ARG A 85 18.20 -12.69 19.39
CA ARG A 85 17.56 -13.37 20.52
C ARG A 85 17.21 -12.42 21.68
N GLN A 86 18.10 -11.49 22.02
CA GLN A 86 17.84 -10.50 23.06
C GLN A 86 16.75 -9.51 22.67
N ASN A 87 16.74 -9.05 21.42
CA ASN A 87 15.69 -8.19 20.90
C ASN A 87 14.32 -8.89 20.93
N VAL A 88 14.24 -10.16 20.50
CA VAL A 88 13.01 -10.96 20.59
C VAL A 88 12.52 -11.07 22.04
N LYS A 89 13.42 -11.38 23.01
CA LYS A 89 13.09 -11.43 24.44
C LYS A 89 12.56 -10.08 24.94
N PHE A 90 13.18 -9.00 24.54
CA PHE A 90 12.78 -7.64 24.94
C PHE A 90 11.36 -7.32 24.45
N VAL A 91 11.11 -7.49 23.16
CA VAL A 91 9.78 -7.23 22.57
C VAL A 91 8.70 -8.12 23.18
N ALA A 92 9.02 -9.40 23.43
CA ALA A 92 8.10 -10.32 24.07
C ALA A 92 7.69 -9.87 25.49
N ARG A 93 8.62 -9.28 26.26
CA ARG A 93 8.34 -8.75 27.60
C ARG A 93 7.51 -7.47 27.56
N VAL A 94 7.76 -6.60 26.57
CA VAL A 94 7.04 -5.32 26.43
C VAL A 94 5.59 -5.52 25.98
N HIS A 95 5.38 -6.38 24.98
CA HIS A 95 4.05 -6.58 24.40
C HIS A 95 3.23 -7.68 25.04
N GLY A 96 3.81 -8.44 25.97
CA GLY A 96 3.19 -9.62 26.58
C GLY A 96 3.05 -10.77 25.57
N ILE A 97 3.12 -11.98 26.04
CA ILE A 97 3.00 -13.20 25.26
C ILE A 97 1.98 -14.15 25.87
N LYS A 98 1.17 -14.81 25.02
CA LYS A 98 0.24 -15.88 25.44
C LYS A 98 0.92 -17.26 25.50
N LYS A 99 2.07 -17.43 24.82
CA LYS A 99 2.86 -18.65 24.74
C LYS A 99 4.18 -18.54 25.52
N SER A 100 4.88 -19.65 25.71
CA SER A 100 6.17 -19.62 26.42
C SER A 100 7.18 -18.79 25.64
N LEU A 101 8.03 -18.03 26.35
CA LEU A 101 9.09 -17.22 25.76
C LEU A 101 10.06 -18.06 24.92
N HIS A 102 10.36 -19.28 25.37
CA HIS A 102 11.23 -20.20 24.62
C HIS A 102 10.63 -20.57 23.27
N LYS A 103 9.33 -20.92 23.23
CA LYS A 103 8.63 -21.26 22.01
C LYS A 103 8.59 -20.10 21.04
N LEU A 104 8.32 -18.88 21.52
CA LEU A 104 8.31 -17.68 20.69
C LEU A 104 9.68 -17.40 20.07
N ILE A 105 10.76 -17.51 20.85
CA ILE A 105 12.12 -17.31 20.35
C ILE A 105 12.45 -18.34 19.28
N GLN A 106 12.09 -19.61 19.48
CA GLN A 106 12.33 -20.67 18.50
C GLN A 106 11.58 -20.40 17.21
N GLU A 107 10.30 -20.05 17.27
CA GLU A 107 9.49 -19.71 16.10
C GLU A 107 10.10 -18.56 15.29
N VAL A 108 10.57 -17.49 15.97
CA VAL A 108 11.21 -16.35 15.29
C VAL A 108 12.54 -16.77 14.66
N GLN A 109 13.35 -17.57 15.36
CA GLN A 109 14.64 -18.05 14.87
C GLN A 109 14.47 -18.91 13.62
N ASP A 110 13.53 -19.86 13.67
CA ASP A 110 13.24 -20.78 12.56
C ASP A 110 12.67 -20.05 11.35
N PHE A 111 11.81 -19.04 11.61
CA PHE A 111 11.22 -18.24 10.53
C PHE A 111 12.27 -17.35 9.85
N ALA A 112 13.13 -16.67 10.63
CA ALA A 112 14.08 -15.69 10.11
C ALA A 112 15.21 -16.33 9.27
N GLU A 113 15.54 -17.60 9.51
CA GLU A 113 16.57 -18.36 8.75
C GLU A 113 17.91 -17.61 8.66
N ILE A 114 18.34 -16.98 9.75
CA ILE A 114 19.63 -16.26 9.82
C ILE A 114 20.73 -17.07 10.54
N GLY A 115 20.42 -18.31 10.90
CA GLY A 115 21.38 -19.25 11.46
C GLY A 115 22.02 -18.75 12.75
N LYS A 116 23.33 -18.93 12.88
CA LYS A 116 24.11 -18.55 14.07
C LYS A 116 24.10 -17.03 14.33
N ALA A 117 23.92 -16.23 13.31
CA ALA A 117 23.83 -14.78 13.45
C ALA A 117 22.66 -14.32 14.36
N PHE A 118 21.67 -15.17 14.63
CA PHE A 118 20.61 -14.87 15.59
C PHE A 118 21.15 -14.53 16.99
N ASP A 119 22.35 -15.00 17.33
CA ASP A 119 23.03 -14.74 18.60
C ASP A 119 24.14 -13.67 18.46
N ASP A 120 24.29 -13.03 17.30
CA ASP A 120 25.18 -11.90 17.09
C ASP A 120 24.42 -10.56 17.27
N PRO A 121 25.12 -9.43 17.54
CA PRO A 121 24.51 -8.12 17.64
C PRO A 121 23.83 -7.68 16.31
N VAL A 122 22.62 -7.12 16.40
CA VAL A 122 21.80 -6.74 15.21
C VAL A 122 22.48 -5.66 14.35
N ASN A 123 23.39 -4.85 14.90
CA ASN A 123 24.16 -3.89 14.11
C ASN A 123 25.10 -4.54 13.09
N THR A 124 25.47 -5.82 13.30
CA THR A 124 26.30 -6.61 12.35
C THR A 124 25.48 -7.25 11.24
N TYR A 125 24.15 -7.20 11.30
CA TYR A 125 23.26 -7.83 10.31
C TYR A 125 23.23 -7.06 9.01
N SER A 126 23.14 -7.78 7.90
CA SER A 126 22.73 -7.19 6.62
C SER A 126 21.32 -6.63 6.72
N SER A 127 20.94 -5.75 5.76
CA SER A 127 19.56 -5.24 5.68
C SER A 127 18.53 -6.38 5.53
N GLY A 128 18.85 -7.40 4.73
CA GLY A 128 18.02 -8.58 4.57
C GLY A 128 17.83 -9.38 5.85
N MET A 129 18.92 -9.63 6.63
CA MET A 129 18.82 -10.34 7.91
C MET A 129 17.98 -9.57 8.94
N ARG A 130 18.17 -8.24 9.04
CA ARG A 130 17.34 -7.39 9.91
C ARG A 130 15.87 -7.47 9.56
N ALA A 131 15.59 -7.43 8.29
CA ALA A 131 14.21 -7.47 7.78
C ALA A 131 13.57 -8.86 7.97
N ARG A 132 14.30 -9.97 7.79
CA ARG A 132 13.84 -11.34 8.10
C ARG A 132 13.51 -11.49 9.58
N LEU A 133 14.38 -10.99 10.47
CA LEU A 133 14.14 -10.99 11.90
C LEU A 133 12.91 -10.16 12.28
N ALA A 134 12.77 -8.94 11.74
CA ALA A 134 11.65 -8.05 12.00
C ALA A 134 10.32 -8.65 11.54
N PHE A 135 10.32 -9.27 10.37
CA PHE A 135 9.13 -9.91 9.83
C PHE A 135 8.72 -11.13 10.67
N GLY A 136 9.67 -12.03 10.98
CA GLY A 136 9.40 -13.20 11.81
C GLY A 136 8.92 -12.81 13.21
N LEU A 137 9.51 -11.76 13.80
CA LEU A 137 9.07 -11.25 15.09
C LEU A 137 7.63 -10.72 15.02
N SER A 138 7.28 -9.98 13.97
CA SER A 138 5.92 -9.44 13.80
C SER A 138 4.87 -10.55 13.69
N LEU A 139 5.18 -11.64 12.99
CA LEU A 139 4.27 -12.78 12.83
C LEU A 139 4.23 -13.70 14.07
N ALA A 140 5.20 -13.63 14.97
CA ALA A 140 5.22 -14.46 16.17
C ALA A 140 4.20 -14.03 17.23
N PHE A 141 3.60 -12.85 17.08
CA PHE A 141 2.53 -12.35 17.94
C PHE A 141 1.16 -12.48 17.25
N ASP A 142 0.13 -12.66 18.07
CA ASP A 142 -1.26 -12.65 17.58
C ASP A 142 -1.84 -11.26 17.82
N PHE A 143 -2.29 -10.61 16.75
CA PHE A 143 -2.96 -9.32 16.77
C PHE A 143 -4.37 -9.46 16.20
N ASP A 144 -5.28 -8.60 16.65
CA ASP A 144 -6.63 -8.49 16.09
C ASP A 144 -6.62 -7.66 14.80
N ILE A 145 -5.62 -6.76 14.68
CA ILE A 145 -5.42 -5.89 13.51
C ILE A 145 -3.94 -5.86 13.17
N TYR A 146 -3.60 -6.24 11.94
CA TYR A 146 -2.25 -6.12 11.39
C TYR A 146 -2.09 -4.84 10.59
N ILE A 147 -0.92 -4.20 10.71
CA ILE A 147 -0.56 -3.03 9.90
C ILE A 147 0.55 -3.41 8.93
N SER A 148 0.38 -3.07 7.65
CA SER A 148 1.38 -3.27 6.61
C SER A 148 1.67 -1.96 5.86
N ASP A 149 2.92 -1.53 5.86
CA ASP A 149 3.41 -0.36 5.10
C ASP A 149 4.37 -0.88 4.03
N GLU A 150 3.85 -1.31 2.88
CA GLU A 150 4.59 -1.85 1.71
C GLU A 150 5.61 -2.96 1.97
N ALA A 151 5.92 -3.26 3.20
CA ALA A 151 7.10 -3.98 3.67
C ALA A 151 7.07 -5.50 3.45
N THR A 152 6.17 -6.06 2.65
CA THR A 152 6.16 -7.52 2.36
C THR A 152 7.22 -7.93 1.32
N ALA A 153 7.99 -7.00 0.79
CA ALA A 153 9.01 -7.24 -0.24
C ALA A 153 10.41 -7.53 0.33
N VAL A 154 10.52 -8.20 1.47
CA VAL A 154 11.77 -8.42 2.20
C VAL A 154 12.44 -9.73 1.83
N GLY A 155 13.77 -9.70 1.66
CA GLY A 155 14.59 -10.89 1.40
C GLY A 155 14.64 -11.31 -0.07
N ASP A 156 15.20 -12.51 -0.30
CA ASP A 156 15.24 -13.15 -1.62
C ASP A 156 13.86 -13.69 -2.04
N ARG A 157 13.79 -14.24 -3.25
CA ARG A 157 12.53 -14.74 -3.82
C ARG A 157 11.87 -15.83 -2.98
N ALA A 158 12.67 -16.74 -2.40
CA ALA A 158 12.16 -17.84 -1.61
C ALA A 158 11.58 -17.32 -0.28
N PHE A 159 12.29 -16.43 0.40
CA PHE A 159 11.81 -15.83 1.64
C PHE A 159 10.57 -14.96 1.42
N LYS A 160 10.50 -14.22 0.31
CA LYS A 160 9.30 -13.44 -0.06
C LYS A 160 8.06 -14.32 -0.19
N ALA A 161 8.18 -15.48 -0.82
CA ALA A 161 7.08 -16.43 -0.94
C ALA A 161 6.62 -16.95 0.42
N LYS A 162 7.57 -17.39 1.27
CA LYS A 162 7.32 -17.84 2.64
C LYS A 162 6.67 -16.75 3.51
N ALA A 163 7.21 -15.54 3.44
CA ALA A 163 6.70 -14.39 4.19
C ALA A 163 5.26 -14.03 3.78
N ARG A 164 4.97 -14.04 2.47
CA ARG A 164 3.63 -13.78 1.94
C ARG A 164 2.62 -14.82 2.41
N GLU A 165 2.96 -16.10 2.33
CA GLU A 165 2.09 -17.18 2.78
C GLU A 165 1.81 -17.09 4.27
N ALA A 166 2.85 -16.93 5.10
CA ALA A 166 2.71 -16.80 6.54
C ALA A 166 1.92 -15.55 6.94
N PHE A 167 2.07 -14.45 6.21
CA PHE A 167 1.28 -13.25 6.42
C PHE A 167 -0.19 -13.45 6.05
N GLN A 168 -0.47 -14.11 4.91
CA GLN A 168 -1.83 -14.40 4.49
C GLN A 168 -2.57 -15.22 5.55
N GLN A 169 -1.96 -16.26 6.09
CA GLN A 169 -2.53 -17.07 7.16
C GLN A 169 -2.88 -16.25 8.42
N ARG A 170 -2.13 -15.16 8.70
CA ARG A 170 -2.43 -14.27 9.83
C ARG A 170 -3.61 -13.36 9.56
N VAL A 171 -3.68 -12.78 8.36
CA VAL A 171 -4.76 -11.85 8.00
C VAL A 171 -6.08 -12.54 7.63
N ASP A 172 -6.08 -13.84 7.36
CA ASP A 172 -7.31 -14.63 7.17
C ASP A 172 -8.18 -14.67 8.44
N HIS A 173 -7.57 -14.42 9.61
CA HIS A 173 -8.23 -14.46 10.93
C HIS A 173 -8.19 -13.12 11.68
N ALA A 174 -7.73 -12.04 11.03
CA ALA A 174 -7.60 -10.72 11.61
C ALA A 174 -7.87 -9.62 10.57
N SER A 175 -8.11 -8.40 11.03
CA SER A 175 -8.24 -7.27 10.11
C SER A 175 -6.85 -6.76 9.67
N LEU A 176 -6.81 -6.12 8.50
CA LEU A 176 -5.61 -5.55 7.93
C LEU A 176 -5.79 -4.05 7.68
N ILE A 177 -4.78 -3.25 8.04
CA ILE A 177 -4.67 -1.86 7.57
C ILE A 177 -3.38 -1.79 6.77
N MET A 178 -3.48 -1.48 5.47
CA MET A 178 -2.31 -1.52 4.61
C MET A 178 -2.17 -0.32 3.68
N VAL A 179 -0.93 0.04 3.43
CA VAL A 179 -0.52 0.90 2.31
C VAL A 179 0.11 0.02 1.24
N SER A 180 -0.27 0.20 -0.01
CA SER A 180 0.39 -0.45 -1.14
C SER A 180 0.32 0.43 -2.39
N HIS A 181 1.39 0.42 -3.19
CA HIS A 181 1.38 1.02 -4.54
C HIS A 181 0.64 0.14 -5.56
N GLY A 182 0.41 -1.12 -5.25
CA GLY A 182 -0.35 -2.04 -6.10
C GLY A 182 -1.86 -1.96 -5.82
N GLU A 183 -2.63 -1.24 -6.63
CA GLU A 183 -4.09 -1.17 -6.50
C GLU A 183 -4.75 -2.55 -6.51
N GLY A 184 -4.23 -3.49 -7.32
CA GLY A 184 -4.73 -4.86 -7.36
C GLY A 184 -4.59 -5.58 -6.01
N THR A 185 -3.51 -5.32 -5.28
CA THR A 185 -3.30 -5.87 -3.93
C THR A 185 -4.29 -5.26 -2.94
N LEU A 186 -4.50 -3.93 -3.00
CA LEU A 186 -5.49 -3.27 -2.15
C LEU A 186 -6.91 -3.82 -2.38
N LYS A 187 -7.32 -3.97 -3.65
CA LYS A 187 -8.63 -4.51 -4.02
C LYS A 187 -8.82 -5.98 -3.61
N GLN A 188 -7.73 -6.75 -3.58
CA GLN A 188 -7.77 -8.15 -3.16
C GLN A 188 -7.84 -8.31 -1.64
N MET A 189 -7.14 -7.44 -0.89
CA MET A 189 -6.91 -7.59 0.54
C MET A 189 -7.80 -6.70 1.42
N CYS A 190 -8.42 -5.66 0.86
CA CYS A 190 -9.14 -4.64 1.62
C CYS A 190 -10.58 -4.48 1.12
N GLN A 191 -11.52 -4.33 2.05
CA GLN A 191 -12.91 -4.01 1.77
C GLN A 191 -13.14 -2.51 1.67
N ALA A 192 -12.65 -1.76 2.66
CA ALA A 192 -12.83 -0.31 2.79
C ALA A 192 -11.53 0.44 2.47
N GLY A 193 -11.61 1.76 2.33
CA GLY A 193 -10.47 2.59 2.03
C GLY A 193 -10.42 3.88 2.84
N ILE A 194 -9.19 4.36 3.08
CA ILE A 194 -8.92 5.70 3.59
C ILE A 194 -8.10 6.44 2.54
N PHE A 195 -8.63 7.54 2.03
CA PHE A 195 -7.88 8.44 1.16
C PHE A 195 -7.31 9.60 1.99
N ILE A 196 -5.99 9.79 1.94
CA ILE A 196 -5.30 10.91 2.62
C ILE A 196 -4.89 11.92 1.57
N ASP A 197 -5.42 13.13 1.72
CA ASP A 197 -5.05 14.28 0.91
C ASP A 197 -4.84 15.52 1.76
N GLN A 198 -3.76 16.28 1.52
CA GLN A 198 -3.38 17.52 2.20
C GLN A 198 -3.46 17.44 3.74
N GLY A 199 -3.19 16.26 4.29
CA GLY A 199 -3.19 15.99 5.73
C GLY A 199 -4.58 15.69 6.31
N GLN A 200 -5.62 15.62 5.50
CA GLN A 200 -6.96 15.15 5.88
C GLN A 200 -7.16 13.72 5.45
N ALA A 201 -8.01 12.95 6.14
CA ALA A 201 -8.29 11.57 5.82
C ALA A 201 -9.81 11.38 5.64
N HIS A 202 -10.18 10.75 4.53
CA HIS A 202 -11.56 10.50 4.14
C HIS A 202 -11.82 9.00 4.11
N TRP A 203 -12.89 8.57 4.77
CA TRP A 203 -13.33 7.18 4.81
C TRP A 203 -14.20 6.84 3.59
N PHE A 204 -14.03 5.63 3.08
CA PHE A 204 -14.85 5.02 2.03
C PHE A 204 -15.18 3.59 2.41
N ASP A 205 -16.45 3.22 2.33
CA ASP A 205 -16.91 1.87 2.64
C ASP A 205 -16.42 0.82 1.64
N ARG A 206 -15.97 1.26 0.46
CA ARG A 206 -15.36 0.42 -0.57
C ARG A 206 -13.98 0.95 -0.94
N ILE A 207 -13.03 0.04 -1.05
CA ILE A 207 -11.66 0.38 -1.46
C ILE A 207 -11.60 0.97 -2.88
N ASP A 208 -12.50 0.53 -3.77
CA ASP A 208 -12.58 1.06 -5.14
C ASP A 208 -12.89 2.56 -5.15
N ASP A 209 -13.80 3.01 -4.28
CA ASP A 209 -14.21 4.42 -4.20
C ASP A 209 -13.06 5.30 -3.66
N ALA A 210 -12.29 4.79 -2.69
CA ALA A 210 -11.10 5.47 -2.17
C ALA A 210 -10.01 5.60 -3.25
N ILE A 211 -9.80 4.55 -4.05
CA ILE A 211 -8.86 4.57 -5.16
C ILE A 211 -9.33 5.55 -6.25
N GLU A 212 -10.63 5.59 -6.53
CA GLU A 212 -11.19 6.54 -7.50
C GLU A 212 -11.04 7.99 -7.02
N ALA A 213 -11.32 8.27 -5.74
CA ALA A 213 -11.10 9.60 -5.14
C ALA A 213 -9.63 10.03 -5.23
N TYR A 214 -8.70 9.10 -4.96
CA TYR A 214 -7.27 9.35 -5.15
C TYR A 214 -6.91 9.65 -6.61
N HIS A 215 -7.49 8.92 -7.57
CA HIS A 215 -7.27 9.18 -9.01
C HIS A 215 -7.80 10.53 -9.45
N ARG A 216 -8.99 10.96 -8.97
CA ARG A 216 -9.53 12.31 -9.24
C ARG A 216 -8.61 13.40 -8.69
N ALA A 217 -8.21 13.29 -7.44
CA ALA A 217 -7.34 14.28 -6.79
C ALA A 217 -5.94 14.38 -7.41
N THR A 218 -5.48 13.31 -8.07
CA THR A 218 -4.19 13.29 -8.77
C THR A 218 -4.30 13.61 -10.25
N GLY A 219 -5.51 13.87 -10.78
CA GLY A 219 -5.77 14.10 -12.19
C GLY A 219 -5.55 12.84 -13.05
N LEU A 220 -5.60 11.66 -12.44
CA LEU A 220 -5.61 10.38 -13.14
C LEU A 220 -7.00 10.04 -13.68
N ILE A 221 -8.05 10.67 -13.12
CA ILE A 221 -9.40 10.74 -13.67
C ILE A 221 -9.74 12.24 -13.68
N THR A 222 -9.82 12.84 -14.84
CA THR A 222 -10.52 14.10 -14.98
C THR A 222 -12.02 13.78 -14.96
N ASP A 223 -12.81 14.54 -14.19
CA ASP A 223 -14.25 14.62 -14.38
C ASP A 223 -14.45 15.26 -15.77
N VAL A 224 -14.38 14.46 -16.81
CA VAL A 224 -14.98 14.81 -18.07
C VAL A 224 -16.45 14.50 -17.83
N ALA A 225 -17.24 15.54 -17.49
CA ALA A 225 -18.65 15.55 -17.82
C ALA A 225 -18.76 15.04 -19.27
N ASP A 226 -19.75 14.22 -19.52
CA ASP A 226 -20.11 13.76 -20.85
C ASP A 226 -20.25 14.97 -21.79
N GLU A 227 -19.14 15.40 -22.38
CA GLU A 227 -19.13 16.17 -23.60
C GLU A 227 -18.94 15.12 -24.70
N ASP A 228 -20.00 14.94 -25.46
CA ASP A 228 -20.06 14.18 -26.69
C ASP A 228 -18.97 14.68 -27.64
N ASP A 229 -17.79 14.06 -27.57
CA ASP A 229 -16.81 14.12 -28.63
C ASP A 229 -17.03 12.91 -29.54
N ASP A 230 -17.94 13.11 -30.51
CA ASP A 230 -18.03 12.36 -31.76
C ASP A 230 -16.73 12.53 -32.54
N ASP A 231 -15.71 11.72 -32.27
CA ASP A 231 -14.55 11.61 -33.15
C ASP A 231 -14.04 10.16 -33.26
N TYR A 232 -14.42 9.60 -34.41
CA TYR A 232 -13.78 8.49 -35.13
C TYR A 232 -13.65 7.17 -34.36
N GLU A 233 -14.76 6.48 -34.19
CA GLU A 233 -14.74 5.05 -33.85
C GLU A 233 -14.46 4.21 -35.12
N ALA A 234 -13.25 3.60 -35.13
CA ALA A 234 -13.05 2.46 -36.01
C ALA A 234 -14.04 1.34 -35.62
N PRO A 235 -14.69 0.66 -36.57
CA PRO A 235 -15.71 -0.32 -36.27
C PRO A 235 -15.15 -1.40 -35.33
N LEU A 236 -15.87 -1.67 -34.24
CA LEU A 236 -15.48 -2.67 -33.25
C LEU A 236 -15.56 -4.08 -33.87
N PRO A 237 -14.59 -4.96 -33.60
CA PRO A 237 -14.58 -6.29 -34.16
C PRO A 237 -15.77 -7.10 -33.65
N THR A 238 -16.40 -7.85 -34.54
CA THR A 238 -17.57 -8.70 -34.25
C THR A 238 -17.20 -10.09 -33.73
N ASP A 239 -15.94 -10.50 -33.88
CA ASP A 239 -15.44 -11.80 -33.45
C ASP A 239 -14.83 -11.73 -32.04
N PRO A 240 -15.29 -12.56 -31.07
CA PRO A 240 -14.80 -12.55 -29.68
C PRO A 240 -13.30 -12.79 -29.54
N SER A 241 -12.70 -13.60 -30.40
CA SER A 241 -11.27 -13.90 -30.36
C SER A 241 -10.43 -12.67 -30.74
N SER A 242 -10.88 -11.91 -31.74
CA SER A 242 -10.28 -10.64 -32.17
C SER A 242 -10.37 -9.56 -31.07
N ILE A 243 -11.49 -9.52 -30.33
CA ILE A 243 -11.66 -8.62 -29.20
C ILE A 243 -10.65 -8.94 -28.09
N ASP A 244 -10.46 -10.21 -27.74
CA ASP A 244 -9.50 -10.63 -26.73
C ASP A 244 -8.05 -10.30 -27.11
N GLU A 245 -7.70 -10.44 -28.38
CA GLU A 245 -6.38 -10.10 -28.89
C GLU A 245 -6.13 -8.58 -28.82
N GLN A 246 -7.10 -7.77 -29.20
CA GLN A 246 -7.03 -6.31 -29.07
C GLN A 246 -6.97 -5.88 -27.61
N MET A 247 -7.75 -6.46 -26.71
CA MET A 247 -7.69 -6.20 -25.28
C MET A 247 -6.31 -6.57 -24.70
N LYS A 248 -5.69 -7.65 -25.16
CA LYS A 248 -4.35 -8.05 -24.76
C LYS A 248 -3.27 -7.08 -25.25
N ALA A 249 -3.42 -6.56 -26.47
CA ALA A 249 -2.54 -5.53 -27.03
C ALA A 249 -2.64 -4.22 -26.22
N LEU A 250 -3.84 -3.74 -25.93
CA LEU A 250 -4.06 -2.54 -25.11
C LEU A 250 -3.54 -2.65 -23.69
N ARG A 251 -3.59 -3.85 -23.07
CA ARG A 251 -2.95 -4.10 -21.77
C ARG A 251 -1.43 -3.96 -21.84
N ARG A 252 -0.79 -4.46 -22.91
CA ARG A 252 0.66 -4.32 -23.12
C ARG A 252 1.04 -2.85 -23.34
N GLU A 253 0.29 -2.15 -24.15
CA GLU A 253 0.48 -0.73 -24.43
C GLU A 253 0.33 0.10 -23.14
N SER A 254 -0.72 -0.12 -22.36
CA SER A 254 -0.93 0.51 -21.05
C SER A 254 0.24 0.28 -20.08
N ALA A 255 0.77 -0.95 -20.03
CA ALA A 255 1.92 -1.27 -19.18
C ALA A 255 3.20 -0.54 -19.66
N GLN A 256 3.40 -0.40 -20.97
CA GLN A 256 4.53 0.32 -21.53
C GLN A 256 4.46 1.82 -21.24
N ILE A 257 3.29 2.43 -21.41
CA ILE A 257 3.06 3.85 -21.05
C ILE A 257 3.30 4.08 -19.57
N HIS A 258 2.83 3.18 -18.71
CA HIS A 258 3.07 3.28 -17.27
C HIS A 258 4.56 3.24 -16.92
N LYS A 259 5.33 2.37 -17.58
CA LYS A 259 6.79 2.32 -17.40
C LYS A 259 7.46 3.65 -17.81
N GLN A 260 7.02 4.26 -18.91
CA GLN A 260 7.52 5.55 -19.36
C GLN A 260 7.16 6.68 -18.39
N GLN A 261 5.95 6.66 -17.80
CA GLN A 261 5.54 7.62 -16.78
C GLN A 261 6.44 7.56 -15.54
N ILE A 262 6.79 6.37 -15.06
CA ILE A 262 7.71 6.19 -13.92
C ILE A 262 9.11 6.75 -14.25
N ILE A 263 9.61 6.50 -15.45
CA ILE A 263 10.91 7.03 -15.89
C ILE A 263 10.89 8.56 -15.95
N ALA A 264 9.83 9.16 -16.49
CA ALA A 264 9.68 10.61 -16.56
C ALA A 264 9.54 11.24 -15.16
N GLU A 265 8.90 10.56 -14.22
CA GLU A 265 8.81 10.99 -12.81
C GLU A 265 10.19 11.01 -12.14
N TYR A 266 10.95 9.94 -12.29
CA TYR A 266 12.32 9.86 -11.77
C TYR A 266 13.26 10.92 -12.37
N ARG A 267 13.14 11.18 -13.68
CA ARG A 267 13.89 12.25 -14.37
C ARG A 267 13.53 13.62 -13.84
N GLN A 268 12.26 13.87 -13.52
CA GLN A 268 11.82 15.15 -12.95
C GLN A 268 12.36 15.39 -11.54
N GLU A 269 12.42 14.35 -10.70
CA GLU A 269 13.00 14.45 -9.35
C GLU A 269 14.50 14.75 -9.36
N SER A 270 15.19 14.34 -10.42
CA SER A 270 16.63 14.51 -10.57
C SER A 270 17.02 15.79 -11.34
N ALA A 271 16.05 16.48 -11.95
CA ALA A 271 16.29 17.67 -12.77
C ALA A 271 16.36 18.93 -11.91
N THR A 272 17.41 19.74 -12.15
CA THR A 272 17.62 21.04 -11.49
C THR A 272 17.40 22.23 -12.42
N ASP A 273 17.29 22.00 -13.72
CA ASP A 273 17.10 23.01 -14.76
C ASP A 273 15.62 23.21 -15.06
N GLU A 274 15.12 24.44 -14.99
CA GLU A 274 13.71 24.78 -15.22
C GLU A 274 13.22 24.42 -16.63
N ALA A 275 14.06 24.55 -17.65
CA ALA A 275 13.72 24.20 -19.02
C ALA A 275 13.52 22.69 -19.19
N VAL A 276 14.41 21.91 -18.56
CA VAL A 276 14.32 20.43 -18.56
C VAL A 276 13.07 19.97 -17.77
N ILE A 277 12.76 20.62 -16.66
CA ILE A 277 11.54 20.33 -15.88
C ILE A 277 10.29 20.58 -16.72
N ALA A 278 10.24 21.70 -17.45
CA ALA A 278 9.10 22.04 -18.32
C ALA A 278 8.92 21.02 -19.47
N GLU A 279 10.01 20.54 -20.07
CA GLU A 279 9.98 19.49 -21.09
C GLU A 279 9.45 18.18 -20.53
N ILE A 280 9.94 17.73 -19.38
CA ILE A 280 9.46 16.51 -18.71
C ILE A 280 7.98 16.63 -18.33
N GLN A 281 7.51 17.79 -17.91
CA GLN A 281 6.11 18.02 -17.60
C GLN A 281 5.22 17.88 -18.85
N ARG A 282 5.67 18.34 -20.03
CA ARG A 282 4.97 18.11 -21.31
C ARG A 282 4.93 16.62 -21.67
N GLU A 283 6.08 15.94 -21.58
CA GLU A 283 6.17 14.49 -21.82
C GLU A 283 5.20 13.71 -20.88
N ARG A 284 5.14 14.08 -19.61
CA ARG A 284 4.21 13.47 -18.63
C ARG A 284 2.75 13.72 -18.98
N LYS A 285 2.40 14.90 -19.50
CA LYS A 285 1.05 15.21 -19.98
C LYS A 285 0.69 14.33 -21.17
N GLU A 286 1.55 14.26 -22.19
CA GLU A 286 1.32 13.41 -23.38
C GLU A 286 1.16 11.92 -23.04
N LEU A 287 1.99 11.40 -22.13
CA LEU A 287 1.89 10.01 -21.65
C LEU A 287 0.58 9.77 -20.88
N ARG A 288 0.08 10.78 -20.18
CA ARG A 288 -1.21 10.72 -19.48
C ARG A 288 -2.35 10.62 -20.48
N ASP A 289 -2.34 11.48 -21.49
CA ASP A 289 -3.40 11.53 -22.50
C ASP A 289 -3.44 10.23 -23.32
N LYS A 290 -2.27 9.70 -23.71
CA LYS A 290 -2.16 8.37 -24.35
C LYS A 290 -2.72 7.26 -23.47
N ARG A 291 -2.43 7.27 -22.17
CA ARG A 291 -2.95 6.28 -21.24
C ARG A 291 -4.47 6.33 -21.08
N LEU A 292 -5.04 7.53 -21.11
CA LEU A 292 -6.48 7.73 -21.08
C LEU A 292 -7.13 7.14 -22.34
N SER A 293 -6.61 7.43 -23.52
CA SER A 293 -7.10 6.87 -24.80
C SER A 293 -7.07 5.34 -24.80
N VAL A 294 -5.96 4.73 -24.40
CA VAL A 294 -5.83 3.26 -24.29
C VAL A 294 -6.87 2.69 -23.33
N ARG A 295 -7.12 3.35 -22.21
CA ARG A 295 -8.09 2.91 -21.20
C ARG A 295 -9.53 3.02 -21.72
N HIS A 296 -9.84 4.06 -22.48
CA HIS A 296 -11.16 4.26 -23.11
C HIS A 296 -11.45 3.15 -24.11
N ARG A 297 -10.53 2.91 -25.05
CA ARG A 297 -10.64 1.81 -26.02
C ARG A 297 -10.79 0.44 -25.36
N PHE A 298 -10.08 0.20 -24.24
CA PHE A 298 -10.19 -1.05 -23.48
C PHE A 298 -11.57 -1.21 -22.84
N ARG A 299 -12.18 -0.14 -22.32
CA ARG A 299 -13.54 -0.16 -21.75
C ARG A 299 -14.59 -0.42 -22.82
N SER A 300 -14.49 0.25 -23.95
CA SER A 300 -15.40 0.09 -25.10
C SER A 300 -15.37 -1.37 -25.60
N LEU A 301 -14.20 -1.94 -25.83
CA LEU A 301 -14.07 -3.35 -26.22
C LEU A 301 -14.62 -4.31 -25.17
N LYS A 302 -14.43 -4.05 -23.88
CA LYS A 302 -14.96 -4.88 -22.80
C LYS A 302 -16.47 -4.87 -22.72
N GLN A 303 -17.08 -3.70 -22.96
CA GLN A 303 -18.53 -3.55 -23.03
C GLN A 303 -19.09 -4.28 -24.22
N HIS A 304 -18.50 -4.07 -25.41
CA HIS A 304 -18.92 -4.71 -26.65
C HIS A 304 -18.83 -6.25 -26.56
N LYS A 305 -17.77 -6.78 -25.94
CA LYS A 305 -17.65 -8.21 -25.68
C LYS A 305 -18.82 -8.77 -24.86
N ARG A 306 -19.22 -8.07 -23.80
CA ARG A 306 -20.36 -8.47 -22.96
C ARG A 306 -21.67 -8.48 -23.74
N GLU A 307 -21.87 -7.52 -24.62
CA GLU A 307 -23.09 -7.45 -25.47
C GLU A 307 -23.16 -8.61 -26.46
N ILE A 308 -22.03 -9.02 -27.04
CA ILE A 308 -21.95 -10.20 -27.92
C ILE A 308 -22.24 -11.47 -27.11
N GLU A 309 -21.60 -11.66 -25.95
CA GLU A 309 -21.81 -12.83 -25.10
C GLU A 309 -23.26 -12.96 -24.64
N GLN A 310 -23.92 -11.86 -24.30
CA GLN A 310 -25.36 -11.84 -23.94
C GLN A 310 -26.26 -12.20 -25.09
N LYS A 311 -25.98 -11.74 -26.31
CA LYS A 311 -26.74 -12.08 -27.51
C LYS A 311 -26.61 -13.55 -27.90
N THR A 312 -25.41 -14.13 -27.68
CA THR A 312 -25.14 -15.55 -27.99
C THR A 312 -25.75 -16.49 -26.94
N SER A 313 -25.95 -16.03 -25.70
CA SER A 313 -26.58 -16.82 -24.63
C SER A 313 -28.12 -16.76 -24.65
N SER A 314 -28.70 -15.91 -25.48
CA SER A 314 -30.16 -15.71 -25.63
C SER A 314 -30.75 -16.40 -26.88
N GLN A 315 -29.92 -17.08 -27.67
CA GLN A 315 -30.26 -17.98 -28.76
C GLN A 315 -30.04 -19.42 -28.37
#